data_b43959d57d4cc17fd8f03530eb43821e
#
_entry.id   b43959d57d4cc17fd8f03530eb43821e
#
_cell.length_a   1.000
_cell.length_b   1.000
_cell.length_c   1.000
_cell.angle_alpha   90.00
_cell.angle_beta   90.00
_cell.angle_gamma   90.00
#
_symmetry.space_group_name_H-M   'P 1'
#
loop_
_entity.id
_entity.type
_entity.pdbx_description
1 polymer ?
#
loop_
_entity_poly.entity_id
_entity_poly.type
_entity_poly.pdbx_seq_one_letter_code
_entity_poly.pdbx_strand_id
1 'polypeptide(L)'
;MDESDVAIEPYWEVHRGEGPYLLLLHGFLCSRAQWLHNIEALAEVTQPVIVELLGHGRSPAPETPDAYRPEGYVAAFENIRRRLGASSWLLCGQSLGAGITLRYALEHPERVIAQVFTNSTSALQETGNIDEAKKTAEAFAEKLLGAGREGFEKLPIHPIHAHQLPEDVRAALIKDSLSISPLGAANTMRYTLPGVSVRPMITRNSVPTLLVCGKKEKRFVPFKDYAKARMPLLEIVDVEAGHAVNIEAAQEFNAAVRTFVCKHAERDVLKMTLS
;
A
#
# COMPACT_ATOMS: atom_id res chain seq x y z
N MET A 1 10.61 0.46 32.35
CA MET A 1 10.07 0.40 30.95
C MET A 1 9.69 -1.06 30.74
N ASP A 2 8.41 -1.30 30.64
CA ASP A 2 7.87 -2.65 30.51
C ASP A 2 8.25 -3.20 29.13
N GLU A 3 8.83 -4.39 29.08
CA GLU A 3 9.26 -5.04 27.81
C GLU A 3 8.07 -5.42 26.88
N SER A 4 6.84 -5.12 27.32
CA SER A 4 5.60 -5.44 26.58
C SER A 4 5.22 -4.45 25.48
N ASP A 5 5.89 -3.31 25.34
CA ASP A 5 5.52 -2.22 24.41
C ASP A 5 6.45 -2.09 23.19
N VAL A 6 7.17 -3.14 22.80
CA VAL A 6 7.88 -3.11 21.52
C VAL A 6 6.84 -3.28 20.43
N ALA A 7 6.39 -2.17 19.84
CA ALA A 7 5.49 -2.20 18.70
C ALA A 7 6.06 -3.15 17.64
N ILE A 8 5.27 -4.15 17.26
CA ILE A 8 5.64 -5.12 16.21
C ILE A 8 5.78 -4.34 14.91
N GLU A 9 7.01 -4.24 14.43
CA GLU A 9 7.35 -3.47 13.25
C GLU A 9 7.45 -4.39 12.03
N PRO A 10 6.80 -4.03 10.90
CA PRO A 10 7.02 -4.72 9.64
C PRO A 10 8.46 -4.52 9.16
N TYR A 11 8.97 -5.45 8.35
CA TYR A 11 10.26 -5.25 7.68
C TYR A 11 10.21 -4.07 6.74
N TRP A 12 11.25 -3.25 6.76
CA TRP A 12 11.43 -2.15 5.84
C TRP A 12 12.90 -1.97 5.44
N GLU A 13 13.13 -1.43 4.26
CA GLU A 13 14.45 -1.10 3.75
C GLU A 13 14.43 0.24 3.02
N VAL A 14 15.54 0.99 3.10
CA VAL A 14 15.70 2.28 2.42
C VAL A 14 16.60 2.10 1.22
N HIS A 15 16.16 2.60 0.09
CA HIS A 15 16.97 2.70 -1.12
C HIS A 15 17.57 4.11 -1.22
N ARG A 16 18.86 4.16 -1.57
CA ARG A 16 19.54 5.44 -1.77
C ARG A 16 18.88 6.17 -2.94
N GLY A 17 18.59 7.45 -2.73
CA GLY A 17 17.98 8.33 -3.72
C GLY A 17 18.09 9.78 -3.30
N GLU A 18 17.45 10.68 -4.03
CA GLU A 18 17.48 12.12 -3.80
C GLU A 18 16.11 12.60 -3.33
N GLY A 19 16.07 13.66 -2.49
CA GLY A 19 14.82 14.25 -2.02
C GLY A 19 14.19 13.57 -0.80
N PRO A 20 12.86 13.74 -0.61
CA PRO A 20 12.17 13.22 0.57
C PRO A 20 12.00 11.70 0.55
N TYR A 21 11.80 11.11 1.72
CA TYR A 21 11.46 9.68 1.82
C TYR A 21 10.10 9.39 1.18
N LEU A 22 10.02 8.28 0.44
CA LEU A 22 8.78 7.78 -0.17
C LEU A 22 8.49 6.37 0.35
N LEU A 23 7.50 6.22 1.23
CA LEU A 23 7.03 4.91 1.63
C LEU A 23 6.32 4.23 0.46
N LEU A 24 6.73 3.00 0.15
CA LEU A 24 6.14 2.11 -0.86
C LEU A 24 5.55 0.88 -0.18
N LEU A 25 4.22 0.72 -0.24
CA LEU A 25 3.51 -0.41 0.37
C LEU A 25 2.80 -1.25 -0.68
N HIS A 26 3.15 -2.53 -0.75
CA HIS A 26 2.62 -3.51 -1.70
C HIS A 26 1.20 -4.00 -1.35
N GLY A 27 0.57 -4.74 -2.26
CA GLY A 27 -0.73 -5.36 -2.09
C GLY A 27 -0.71 -6.72 -1.38
N PHE A 28 -1.89 -7.27 -1.13
CA PHE A 28 -2.05 -8.59 -0.50
C PHE A 28 -1.41 -9.69 -1.36
N LEU A 29 -0.73 -10.64 -0.71
CA LEU A 29 0.04 -11.74 -1.31
C LEU A 29 1.16 -11.29 -2.28
N CYS A 30 1.59 -10.03 -2.18
CA CYS A 30 2.75 -9.49 -2.86
C CYS A 30 3.95 -9.36 -1.91
N SER A 31 5.02 -8.76 -2.41
CA SER A 31 6.24 -8.46 -1.67
C SER A 31 6.89 -7.17 -2.20
N ARG A 32 8.06 -6.84 -1.64
CA ARG A 32 8.91 -5.77 -2.18
C ARG A 32 9.20 -5.91 -3.68
N ALA A 33 9.20 -7.12 -4.22
CA ALA A 33 9.42 -7.38 -5.64
C ALA A 33 8.40 -6.67 -6.55
N GLN A 34 7.24 -6.29 -6.01
CA GLN A 34 6.25 -5.49 -6.73
C GLN A 34 6.82 -4.15 -7.23
N TRP A 35 7.87 -3.63 -6.59
CA TRP A 35 8.46 -2.32 -6.88
C TRP A 35 9.73 -2.37 -7.73
N LEU A 36 10.16 -3.56 -8.21
CA LEU A 36 11.43 -3.74 -8.93
C LEU A 36 11.63 -2.75 -10.08
N HIS A 37 10.62 -2.51 -10.89
CA HIS A 37 10.68 -1.59 -12.04
C HIS A 37 10.39 -0.13 -11.68
N ASN A 38 10.25 0.18 -10.38
CA ASN A 38 9.91 1.53 -9.94
C ASN A 38 11.04 2.17 -9.11
N ILE A 39 11.81 1.35 -8.37
CA ILE A 39 12.77 1.83 -7.37
C ILE A 39 13.77 2.80 -7.99
N GLU A 40 14.46 2.40 -9.07
CA GLU A 40 15.50 3.21 -9.69
C GLU A 40 14.96 4.55 -10.19
N ALA A 41 13.84 4.52 -10.92
CA ALA A 41 13.22 5.72 -11.46
C ALA A 41 12.69 6.65 -10.35
N LEU A 42 12.13 6.11 -9.27
CA LEU A 42 11.65 6.91 -8.16
C LEU A 42 12.80 7.45 -7.30
N ALA A 43 13.93 6.75 -7.23
CA ALA A 43 15.11 7.17 -6.50
C ALA A 43 15.77 8.43 -7.08
N GLU A 44 15.49 8.78 -8.34
CA GLU A 44 15.96 10.03 -8.92
C GLU A 44 15.38 11.29 -8.26
N VAL A 45 14.22 11.17 -7.58
CA VAL A 45 13.50 12.31 -6.97
C VAL A 45 13.06 12.05 -5.52
N THR A 46 13.29 10.85 -5.00
CA THR A 46 12.91 10.44 -3.63
C THR A 46 13.94 9.50 -3.02
N GLN A 47 13.81 9.21 -1.74
CA GLN A 47 14.46 8.08 -1.08
C GLN A 47 13.40 6.99 -0.84
N PRO A 48 13.28 5.96 -1.70
CA PRO A 48 12.28 4.92 -1.55
C PRO A 48 12.47 4.14 -0.25
N VAL A 49 11.38 3.98 0.51
CA VAL A 49 11.30 3.17 1.74
C VAL A 49 10.28 2.07 1.48
N ILE A 50 10.77 0.88 1.16
CA ILE A 50 9.89 -0.26 0.92
C ILE A 50 9.51 -0.88 2.26
N VAL A 51 8.21 -1.07 2.47
CA VAL A 51 7.66 -1.76 3.65
C VAL A 51 6.94 -3.02 3.19
N GLU A 52 7.22 -4.14 3.84
CA GLU A 52 6.52 -5.40 3.60
C GLU A 52 5.41 -5.59 4.63
N LEU A 53 4.19 -5.92 4.18
CA LEU A 53 3.07 -6.21 5.07
C LEU A 53 3.42 -7.34 6.05
N LEU A 54 2.89 -7.29 7.26
CA LEU A 54 3.08 -8.37 8.24
C LEU A 54 2.72 -9.74 7.66
N GLY A 55 3.58 -10.72 7.89
CA GLY A 55 3.44 -12.06 7.34
C GLY A 55 3.78 -12.20 5.86
N HIS A 56 4.30 -11.14 5.21
CA HIS A 56 4.76 -11.16 3.83
C HIS A 56 6.28 -10.92 3.78
N GLY A 57 6.95 -11.57 2.83
CA GLY A 57 8.37 -11.41 2.62
C GLY A 57 9.20 -11.67 3.89
N ARG A 58 9.92 -10.65 4.35
CA ARG A 58 10.77 -10.68 5.54
C ARG A 58 10.08 -10.18 6.81
N SER A 59 8.83 -9.69 6.69
CA SER A 59 8.07 -9.21 7.85
C SER A 59 7.69 -10.35 8.78
N PRO A 60 7.71 -10.13 10.10
CA PRO A 60 7.23 -11.11 11.07
C PRO A 60 5.74 -11.38 10.86
N ALA A 61 5.29 -12.54 11.33
CA ALA A 61 3.88 -12.94 11.36
C ALA A 61 3.41 -13.09 12.81
N PRO A 62 3.18 -11.98 13.54
CA PRO A 62 2.77 -12.04 14.94
C PRO A 62 1.39 -12.67 15.08
N GLU A 63 1.12 -13.26 16.23
CA GLU A 63 -0.21 -13.80 16.58
C GLU A 63 -1.17 -12.67 17.00
N THR A 64 -0.63 -11.53 17.46
CA THR A 64 -1.40 -10.41 18.00
C THR A 64 -2.28 -9.74 16.93
N PRO A 65 -3.62 -9.78 17.07
CA PRO A 65 -4.55 -9.21 16.08
C PRO A 65 -4.33 -7.73 15.82
N ASP A 66 -4.04 -6.96 16.87
CA ASP A 66 -3.94 -5.49 16.79
C ASP A 66 -2.80 -5.03 15.87
N ALA A 67 -1.73 -5.82 15.73
CA ALA A 67 -0.65 -5.52 14.80
C ALA A 67 -1.13 -5.47 13.33
N TYR A 68 -2.13 -6.28 12.98
CA TYR A 68 -2.68 -6.35 11.61
C TYR A 68 -3.80 -5.35 11.35
N ARG A 69 -4.34 -4.68 12.37
CA ARG A 69 -5.34 -3.65 12.17
C ARG A 69 -4.73 -2.47 11.40
N PRO A 70 -5.51 -1.75 10.60
CA PRO A 70 -5.02 -0.54 9.92
C PRO A 70 -4.33 0.45 10.87
N GLU A 71 -4.84 0.58 12.11
CA GLU A 71 -4.27 1.42 13.17
C GLU A 71 -2.88 0.93 13.61
N GLY A 72 -2.66 -0.39 13.65
CA GLY A 72 -1.34 -0.99 13.93
C GLY A 72 -0.30 -0.62 12.87
N TYR A 73 -0.69 -0.66 11.59
CA TYR A 73 0.18 -0.19 10.50
C TYR A 73 0.44 1.31 10.56
N VAL A 74 -0.58 2.12 10.89
CA VAL A 74 -0.41 3.57 11.07
C VAL A 74 0.63 3.87 12.14
N ALA A 75 0.55 3.19 13.29
CA ALA A 75 1.53 3.32 14.37
C ALA A 75 2.93 2.86 13.94
N ALA A 76 3.03 1.75 13.20
CA ALA A 76 4.30 1.25 12.67
C ALA A 76 4.93 2.26 11.69
N PHE A 77 4.16 2.88 10.80
CA PHE A 77 4.66 3.90 9.87
C PHE A 77 5.16 5.14 10.61
N GLU A 78 4.48 5.59 11.66
CA GLU A 78 4.97 6.68 12.51
C GLU A 78 6.31 6.33 13.19
N ASN A 79 6.50 5.08 13.61
CA ASN A 79 7.78 4.63 14.15
C ASN A 79 8.88 4.65 13.09
N ILE A 80 8.60 4.13 11.89
CA ILE A 80 9.56 4.15 10.77
C ILE A 80 9.92 5.59 10.41
N ARG A 81 8.94 6.48 10.24
CA ARG A 81 9.17 7.89 9.92
C ARG A 81 10.07 8.57 10.96
N ARG A 82 9.80 8.36 12.26
CA ARG A 82 10.62 8.91 13.35
C ARG A 82 12.03 8.36 13.35
N ARG A 83 12.22 7.07 13.08
CA ARG A 83 13.55 6.44 12.98
C ARG A 83 14.36 6.96 11.79
N LEU A 84 13.70 7.36 10.71
CA LEU A 84 14.31 8.02 9.56
C LEU A 84 14.62 9.49 9.83
N GLY A 85 14.17 10.07 10.96
CA GLY A 85 14.31 11.49 11.26
C GLY A 85 13.50 12.41 10.33
N ALA A 86 12.51 11.85 9.61
CA ALA A 86 11.70 12.60 8.68
C ALA A 86 10.62 13.41 9.40
N SER A 87 10.56 14.73 9.18
CA SER A 87 9.46 15.57 9.68
C SER A 87 8.15 15.24 8.95
N SER A 88 8.25 15.02 7.64
CA SER A 88 7.18 14.61 6.73
C SER A 88 7.77 13.70 5.64
N TRP A 89 6.92 12.95 4.96
CA TRP A 89 7.32 12.05 3.89
C TRP A 89 6.24 11.87 2.83
N LEU A 90 6.57 11.18 1.77
CA LEU A 90 5.67 10.80 0.69
C LEU A 90 5.15 9.38 0.92
N LEU A 91 3.95 9.11 0.43
CA LEU A 91 3.34 7.78 0.51
C LEU A 91 2.96 7.26 -0.87
N CYS A 92 3.12 5.97 -1.08
CA CYS A 92 2.60 5.28 -2.26
C CYS A 92 2.12 3.88 -1.88
N GLY A 93 0.84 3.61 -2.10
CA GLY A 93 0.23 2.32 -1.80
C GLY A 93 -0.41 1.67 -3.02
N GLN A 94 -0.29 0.35 -3.13
CA GLN A 94 -0.94 -0.44 -4.16
C GLN A 94 -1.98 -1.38 -3.54
N SER A 95 -3.19 -1.45 -4.12
CA SER A 95 -4.24 -2.38 -3.68
C SER A 95 -4.54 -2.26 -2.18
N LEU A 96 -4.31 -3.33 -1.39
CA LEU A 96 -4.46 -3.29 0.06
C LEU A 96 -3.58 -2.22 0.70
N GLY A 97 -2.33 -2.10 0.24
CA GLY A 97 -1.40 -1.07 0.69
C GLY A 97 -1.93 0.35 0.48
N ALA A 98 -2.70 0.59 -0.57
CA ALA A 98 -3.34 1.89 -0.81
C ALA A 98 -4.31 2.27 0.31
N GLY A 99 -5.13 1.33 0.79
CA GLY A 99 -6.06 1.62 1.88
C GLY A 99 -5.34 2.00 3.19
N ILE A 100 -4.23 1.33 3.48
CA ILE A 100 -3.44 1.59 4.68
C ILE A 100 -2.71 2.95 4.58
N THR A 101 -2.08 3.25 3.44
CA THR A 101 -1.39 4.53 3.24
C THR A 101 -2.36 5.71 3.19
N LEU A 102 -3.53 5.55 2.55
CA LEU A 102 -4.59 6.56 2.57
C LEU A 102 -5.10 6.83 3.99
N ARG A 103 -5.28 5.79 4.81
CA ARG A 103 -5.65 5.95 6.22
C ARG A 103 -4.60 6.74 6.98
N TYR A 104 -3.33 6.39 6.83
CA TYR A 104 -2.25 7.14 7.48
C TYR A 104 -2.28 8.63 7.11
N ALA A 105 -2.46 8.95 5.84
CA ALA A 105 -2.53 10.35 5.39
C ALA A 105 -3.77 11.10 5.92
N LEU A 106 -4.88 10.40 6.14
CA LEU A 106 -6.08 10.99 6.74
C LEU A 106 -5.96 11.21 8.25
N GLU A 107 -5.16 10.39 8.94
CA GLU A 107 -4.93 10.49 10.38
C GLU A 107 -3.76 11.43 10.73
N HIS A 108 -2.75 11.53 9.85
CA HIS A 108 -1.55 12.36 10.03
C HIS A 108 -1.27 13.28 8.83
N PRO A 109 -2.23 14.12 8.41
CA PRO A 109 -2.05 14.95 7.20
C PRO A 109 -0.84 15.89 7.29
N GLU A 110 -0.46 16.32 8.50
CA GLU A 110 0.69 17.19 8.74
C GLU A 110 2.05 16.46 8.56
N ARG A 111 2.04 15.14 8.48
CA ARG A 111 3.22 14.29 8.26
C ARG A 111 3.38 13.85 6.82
N VAL A 112 2.46 14.24 5.93
CA VAL A 112 2.43 13.77 4.55
C VAL A 112 2.55 14.93 3.57
N ILE A 113 3.63 14.95 2.81
CA ILE A 113 3.87 15.93 1.74
C ILE A 113 2.84 15.75 0.63
N ALA A 114 2.73 14.52 0.15
CA ALA A 114 1.79 14.08 -0.88
C ALA A 114 1.66 12.55 -0.84
N GLN A 115 0.58 12.02 -1.43
CA GLN A 115 0.37 10.59 -1.51
C GLN A 115 -0.04 10.13 -2.90
N VAL A 116 0.32 8.89 -3.21
CA VAL A 116 -0.03 8.21 -4.46
C VAL A 116 -0.73 6.90 -4.13
N PHE A 117 -1.75 6.55 -4.89
CA PHE A 117 -2.33 5.22 -4.82
C PHE A 117 -2.74 4.71 -6.20
N THR A 118 -2.87 3.39 -6.32
CA THR A 118 -3.37 2.76 -7.53
C THR A 118 -4.75 2.15 -7.28
N ASN A 119 -5.29 1.42 -8.26
CA ASN A 119 -6.58 0.77 -8.15
C ASN A 119 -6.72 -0.04 -6.86
N SER A 120 -7.64 0.36 -5.98
CA SER A 120 -7.91 -0.30 -4.71
C SER A 120 -9.41 -0.30 -4.40
N THR A 121 -10.07 -1.41 -4.70
CA THR A 121 -11.48 -1.56 -4.33
C THR A 121 -11.64 -1.63 -2.82
N SER A 122 -10.74 -2.31 -2.10
CA SER A 122 -10.79 -2.44 -0.65
C SER A 122 -10.68 -1.10 0.08
N ALA A 123 -9.87 -0.16 -0.44
CA ALA A 123 -9.73 1.17 0.14
C ALA A 123 -11.02 2.02 0.02
N LEU A 124 -11.83 1.78 -1.02
CA LEU A 124 -12.97 2.63 -1.39
C LEU A 124 -14.32 1.90 -1.35
N GLN A 125 -14.35 0.63 -0.94
CA GLN A 125 -15.58 -0.13 -0.81
C GLN A 125 -16.50 0.46 0.25
N GLU A 126 -17.81 0.26 0.08
CA GLU A 126 -18.77 0.63 1.10
C GLU A 126 -18.56 -0.20 2.36
N THR A 127 -18.57 0.46 3.50
CA THR A 127 -18.61 -0.20 4.80
C THR A 127 -20.06 -0.58 5.07
N GLY A 128 -20.49 -1.71 4.48
CA GLY A 128 -21.81 -2.26 4.68
C GLY A 128 -21.96 -2.93 6.05
N ASN A 129 -22.64 -4.08 6.09
CA ASN A 129 -22.73 -4.86 7.32
C ASN A 129 -21.36 -5.38 7.74
N ILE A 130 -20.77 -4.75 8.77
CA ILE A 130 -19.43 -5.09 9.30
C ILE A 130 -19.36 -6.54 9.75
N ASP A 131 -20.44 -7.10 10.30
CA ASP A 131 -20.45 -8.48 10.79
C ASP A 131 -20.45 -9.49 9.63
N GLU A 132 -21.09 -9.16 8.52
CA GLU A 132 -21.06 -9.97 7.31
C GLU A 132 -19.67 -9.90 6.63
N ALA A 133 -19.07 -8.72 6.58
CA ALA A 133 -17.69 -8.54 6.08
C ALA A 133 -16.69 -9.34 6.93
N LYS A 134 -16.81 -9.30 8.25
CA LYS A 134 -15.98 -10.10 9.17
C LYS A 134 -16.17 -11.61 8.97
N LYS A 135 -17.41 -12.08 8.82
CA LYS A 135 -17.69 -13.50 8.56
C LYS A 135 -17.06 -13.97 7.24
N THR A 136 -17.17 -13.16 6.19
CA THR A 136 -16.56 -13.46 4.89
C THR A 136 -15.04 -13.49 5.00
N ALA A 137 -14.43 -12.53 5.70
CA ALA A 137 -13.00 -12.45 5.95
C ALA A 137 -12.51 -13.66 6.77
N GLU A 138 -13.26 -14.05 7.81
CA GLU A 138 -12.97 -15.24 8.61
C GLU A 138 -12.99 -16.53 7.79
N ALA A 139 -14.05 -16.75 7.02
CA ALA A 139 -14.16 -17.93 6.17
C ALA A 139 -13.00 -18.03 5.15
N PHE A 140 -12.54 -16.90 4.62
CA PHE A 140 -11.39 -16.86 3.72
C PHE A 140 -10.08 -17.12 4.47
N ALA A 141 -9.91 -16.55 5.67
CA ALA A 141 -8.75 -16.79 6.52
C ALA A 141 -8.62 -18.26 6.91
N GLU A 142 -9.71 -18.92 7.33
CA GLU A 142 -9.74 -20.36 7.62
C GLU A 142 -9.34 -21.17 6.38
N LYS A 143 -9.82 -20.79 5.21
CA LYS A 143 -9.43 -21.43 3.95
C LYS A 143 -7.93 -21.30 3.68
N LEU A 144 -7.33 -20.14 3.94
CA LEU A 144 -5.88 -19.91 3.79
C LEU A 144 -5.07 -20.77 4.76
N LEU A 145 -5.50 -20.84 6.03
CA LEU A 145 -4.84 -21.65 7.05
C LEU A 145 -4.92 -23.14 6.72
N GLY A 146 -6.11 -23.63 6.36
CA GLY A 146 -6.33 -25.03 6.04
C GLY A 146 -5.64 -25.51 4.77
N ALA A 147 -5.50 -24.61 3.78
CA ALA A 147 -4.84 -24.92 2.51
C ALA A 147 -3.30 -24.85 2.61
N GLY A 148 -2.76 -24.16 3.62
CA GLY A 148 -1.33 -23.96 3.75
C GLY A 148 -0.72 -23.23 2.56
N ARG A 149 0.59 -23.33 2.38
CA ARG A 149 1.30 -22.65 1.26
C ARG A 149 0.86 -23.14 -0.11
N GLU A 150 0.63 -24.44 -0.29
CA GLU A 150 0.16 -25.00 -1.57
C GLU A 150 -1.21 -24.44 -1.97
N GLY A 151 -2.00 -24.00 -1.00
CA GLY A 151 -3.28 -23.37 -1.27
C GLY A 151 -3.16 -21.97 -1.85
N PHE A 152 -2.06 -21.26 -1.57
CA PHE A 152 -1.84 -19.93 -2.14
C PHE A 152 -1.66 -19.97 -3.64
N GLU A 153 -0.95 -20.96 -4.18
CA GLU A 153 -0.76 -21.12 -5.63
C GLU A 153 -2.07 -21.33 -6.39
N LYS A 154 -3.12 -21.82 -5.71
CA LYS A 154 -4.45 -22.04 -6.29
C LYS A 154 -5.30 -20.76 -6.29
N LEU A 155 -4.87 -19.71 -5.60
CA LEU A 155 -5.61 -18.45 -5.57
C LEU A 155 -5.44 -17.69 -6.89
N PRO A 156 -6.53 -17.18 -7.50
CA PRO A 156 -6.44 -16.43 -8.77
C PRO A 156 -5.52 -15.21 -8.72
N ILE A 157 -5.28 -14.65 -7.52
CA ILE A 157 -4.41 -13.49 -7.29
C ILE A 157 -2.94 -13.87 -7.11
N HIS A 158 -2.61 -15.19 -7.06
CA HIS A 158 -1.22 -15.61 -6.90
C HIS A 158 -0.41 -15.28 -8.16
N PRO A 159 0.85 -14.80 -8.03
CA PRO A 159 1.68 -14.37 -9.16
C PRO A 159 1.90 -15.44 -10.24
N ILE A 160 1.75 -16.72 -9.92
CA ILE A 160 1.88 -17.82 -10.90
C ILE A 160 0.88 -17.68 -12.06
N HIS A 161 -0.28 -17.08 -11.79
CA HIS A 161 -1.35 -16.86 -12.78
C HIS A 161 -1.25 -15.51 -13.50
N ALA A 162 -0.34 -14.63 -13.08
CA ALA A 162 -0.21 -13.26 -13.59
C ALA A 162 0.70 -13.19 -14.83
N HIS A 163 0.34 -13.91 -15.90
CA HIS A 163 1.13 -14.03 -17.12
C HIS A 163 1.33 -12.71 -17.87
N GLN A 164 0.53 -11.68 -17.59
CA GLN A 164 0.65 -10.34 -18.15
C GLN A 164 1.78 -9.51 -17.53
N LEU A 165 2.35 -9.95 -16.39
CA LEU A 165 3.46 -9.24 -15.74
C LEU A 165 4.79 -9.54 -16.44
N PRO A 166 5.77 -8.61 -16.42
CA PRO A 166 7.14 -8.87 -16.84
C PRO A 166 7.71 -10.10 -16.12
N GLU A 167 8.46 -10.92 -16.86
CA GLU A 167 8.90 -12.23 -16.38
C GLU A 167 9.79 -12.14 -15.14
N ASP A 168 10.70 -11.18 -15.09
CA ASP A 168 11.58 -10.93 -13.95
C ASP A 168 10.83 -10.55 -12.67
N VAL A 169 9.85 -9.65 -12.76
CA VAL A 169 8.99 -9.27 -11.63
C VAL A 169 8.12 -10.45 -11.21
N ARG A 170 7.52 -11.15 -12.18
CA ARG A 170 6.68 -12.33 -11.90
C ARG A 170 7.48 -13.42 -11.21
N ALA A 171 8.68 -13.74 -11.71
CA ALA A 171 9.56 -14.75 -11.10
C ALA A 171 9.97 -14.36 -9.67
N ALA A 172 10.29 -13.08 -9.43
CA ALA A 172 10.62 -12.59 -8.10
C ALA A 172 9.43 -12.69 -7.14
N LEU A 173 8.22 -12.30 -7.57
CA LEU A 173 7.00 -12.42 -6.78
C LEU A 173 6.66 -13.88 -6.46
N ILE A 174 6.81 -14.81 -7.41
CA ILE A 174 6.63 -16.25 -7.17
C ILE A 174 7.64 -16.75 -6.13
N LYS A 175 8.91 -16.37 -6.26
CA LYS A 175 9.94 -16.72 -5.28
C LYS A 175 9.60 -16.20 -3.89
N ASP A 176 9.21 -14.94 -3.78
CA ASP A 176 8.90 -14.31 -2.51
C ASP A 176 7.60 -14.86 -1.88
N SER A 177 6.66 -15.36 -2.71
CA SER A 177 5.43 -15.99 -2.21
C SER A 177 5.70 -17.20 -1.30
N LEU A 178 6.84 -17.87 -1.47
CA LEU A 178 7.28 -18.97 -0.60
C LEU A 178 7.57 -18.51 0.84
N SER A 179 7.80 -17.22 1.06
CA SER A 179 8.03 -16.64 2.38
C SER A 179 6.76 -16.11 3.04
N ILE A 180 5.62 -16.14 2.36
CA ILE A 180 4.35 -15.69 2.94
C ILE A 180 3.91 -16.67 4.03
N SER A 181 3.66 -16.12 5.22
CA SER A 181 3.12 -16.89 6.35
C SER A 181 1.62 -17.15 6.16
N PRO A 182 1.15 -18.41 6.21
CA PRO A 182 -0.29 -18.68 6.23
C PRO A 182 -1.03 -17.95 7.35
N LEU A 183 -0.45 -17.90 8.55
CA LEU A 183 -0.98 -17.14 9.67
C LEU A 183 -1.05 -15.66 9.36
N GLY A 184 0.05 -15.08 8.83
CA GLY A 184 0.10 -13.66 8.47
C GLY A 184 -0.92 -13.28 7.39
N ALA A 185 -1.05 -14.10 6.35
CA ALA A 185 -2.07 -13.90 5.31
C ALA A 185 -3.50 -14.01 5.87
N ALA A 186 -3.76 -15.00 6.73
CA ALA A 186 -5.05 -15.15 7.39
C ALA A 186 -5.38 -13.96 8.31
N ASN A 187 -4.41 -13.51 9.10
CA ASN A 187 -4.60 -12.35 9.98
C ASN A 187 -4.80 -11.04 9.20
N THR A 188 -4.13 -10.88 8.05
CA THR A 188 -4.41 -9.77 7.14
C THR A 188 -5.86 -9.77 6.67
N MET A 189 -6.41 -10.94 6.32
CA MET A 189 -7.81 -11.05 5.94
C MET A 189 -8.76 -10.76 7.10
N ARG A 190 -8.47 -11.26 8.30
CA ARG A 190 -9.31 -11.10 9.50
C ARG A 190 -9.34 -9.67 10.03
N TYR A 191 -8.18 -9.03 10.06
CA TYR A 191 -8.00 -7.81 10.86
C TYR A 191 -7.67 -6.57 10.03
N THR A 192 -7.01 -6.71 8.87
CA THR A 192 -6.71 -5.57 7.99
C THR A 192 -7.89 -5.28 7.07
N LEU A 193 -8.34 -6.28 6.32
CA LEU A 193 -9.29 -6.08 5.23
C LEU A 193 -10.63 -5.49 5.68
N PRO A 194 -11.27 -5.93 6.79
CA PRO A 194 -12.56 -5.38 7.20
C PRO A 194 -12.53 -3.90 7.62
N GLY A 195 -11.35 -3.43 8.08
CA GLY A 195 -11.15 -2.06 8.57
C GLY A 195 -10.43 -1.13 7.59
N VAL A 196 -9.98 -1.62 6.43
CA VAL A 196 -9.07 -0.86 5.56
C VAL A 196 -9.75 0.24 4.74
N SER A 197 -11.08 0.17 4.58
CA SER A 197 -11.80 1.18 3.79
C SER A 197 -11.73 2.56 4.42
N VAL A 198 -11.31 3.53 3.63
CA VAL A 198 -11.28 4.95 4.00
C VAL A 198 -12.47 5.72 3.41
N ARG A 199 -13.39 5.02 2.74
CA ARG A 199 -14.55 5.63 2.08
C ARG A 199 -15.33 6.60 2.99
N PRO A 200 -15.62 6.30 4.27
CA PRO A 200 -16.35 7.22 5.16
C PRO A 200 -15.58 8.51 5.48
N MET A 201 -14.25 8.49 5.35
CA MET A 201 -13.38 9.58 5.75
C MET A 201 -12.78 10.36 4.57
N ILE A 202 -12.95 9.89 3.34
CA ILE A 202 -12.23 10.37 2.16
C ILE A 202 -12.44 11.86 1.87
N THR A 203 -13.62 12.41 2.25
CA THR A 203 -13.94 13.83 2.11
C THR A 203 -13.09 14.74 3.01
N ARG A 204 -12.43 14.17 4.03
CA ARG A 204 -11.55 14.88 4.95
C ARG A 204 -10.12 14.99 4.43
N ASN A 205 -9.82 14.42 3.25
CA ASN A 205 -8.48 14.47 2.69
C ASN A 205 -8.02 15.91 2.47
N SER A 206 -6.90 16.27 3.09
CA SER A 206 -6.26 17.57 2.96
C SER A 206 -4.84 17.47 2.36
N VAL A 207 -4.45 16.25 1.96
CA VAL A 207 -3.14 15.95 1.38
C VAL A 207 -3.26 15.89 -0.15
N PRO A 208 -2.34 16.52 -0.90
CA PRO A 208 -2.27 16.33 -2.35
C PRO A 208 -2.19 14.84 -2.68
N THR A 209 -3.07 14.37 -3.55
CA THR A 209 -3.24 12.95 -3.83
C THR A 209 -3.26 12.66 -5.32
N LEU A 210 -2.50 11.67 -5.75
CA LEU A 210 -2.50 11.14 -7.12
C LEU A 210 -3.09 9.73 -7.14
N LEU A 211 -4.08 9.51 -7.98
CA LEU A 211 -4.51 8.17 -8.38
C LEU A 211 -3.90 7.86 -9.76
N VAL A 212 -2.99 6.89 -9.83
CA VAL A 212 -2.60 6.30 -11.11
C VAL A 212 -3.51 5.11 -11.37
N CYS A 213 -4.43 5.28 -12.33
CA CYS A 213 -5.54 4.35 -12.56
C CYS A 213 -5.31 3.46 -13.79
N GLY A 214 -5.31 2.15 -13.58
CA GLY A 214 -5.32 1.16 -14.64
C GLY A 214 -6.71 1.01 -15.26
N LYS A 215 -6.88 1.49 -16.50
CA LYS A 215 -8.17 1.54 -17.21
C LYS A 215 -8.76 0.17 -17.57
N LYS A 216 -7.92 -0.87 -17.64
CA LYS A 216 -8.36 -2.23 -17.98
C LYS A 216 -9.13 -2.89 -16.84
N GLU A 217 -8.95 -2.44 -15.60
CA GLU A 217 -9.70 -2.94 -14.44
C GLU A 217 -11.08 -2.28 -14.35
N LYS A 218 -12.02 -2.73 -15.18
CA LYS A 218 -13.37 -2.13 -15.29
C LYS A 218 -14.15 -2.11 -13.97
N ARG A 219 -13.94 -3.11 -13.09
CA ARG A 219 -14.58 -3.16 -11.77
C ARG A 219 -14.18 -2.01 -10.86
N PHE A 220 -13.05 -1.33 -11.12
CA PHE A 220 -12.59 -0.18 -10.33
C PHE A 220 -13.26 1.14 -10.73
N VAL A 221 -13.89 1.24 -11.90
CA VAL A 221 -14.49 2.48 -12.41
C VAL A 221 -15.44 3.15 -11.40
N PRO A 222 -16.40 2.46 -10.76
CA PRO A 222 -17.28 3.11 -9.78
C PRO A 222 -16.52 3.70 -8.59
N PHE A 223 -15.43 3.08 -8.18
CA PHE A 223 -14.58 3.56 -7.08
C PHE A 223 -13.76 4.79 -7.49
N LYS A 224 -13.23 4.80 -8.73
CA LYS A 224 -12.58 5.99 -9.29
C LYS A 224 -13.54 7.17 -9.34
N ASP A 225 -14.75 6.97 -9.84
CA ASP A 225 -15.76 8.01 -9.95
C ASP A 225 -16.18 8.55 -8.56
N TYR A 226 -16.30 7.65 -7.58
CA TYR A 226 -16.56 8.03 -6.20
C TYR A 226 -15.41 8.89 -5.62
N ALA A 227 -14.15 8.45 -5.79
CA ALA A 227 -12.99 9.21 -5.32
C ALA A 227 -12.92 10.57 -6.00
N LYS A 228 -13.10 10.63 -7.32
CA LYS A 228 -13.11 11.88 -8.09
C LYS A 228 -14.17 12.87 -7.60
N ALA A 229 -15.34 12.38 -7.22
CA ALA A 229 -16.43 13.22 -6.75
C ALA A 229 -16.31 13.67 -5.29
N ARG A 230 -15.54 12.96 -4.47
CA ARG A 230 -15.57 13.12 -3.01
C ARG A 230 -14.22 13.43 -2.37
N MET A 231 -13.10 13.11 -3.01
CA MET A 231 -11.78 13.30 -2.45
C MET A 231 -11.20 14.64 -2.88
N PRO A 232 -11.00 15.59 -1.94
CA PRO A 232 -10.33 16.85 -2.23
C PRO A 232 -8.88 16.61 -2.67
N LEU A 233 -8.35 17.53 -3.47
CA LEU A 233 -6.96 17.53 -3.93
C LEU A 233 -6.53 16.27 -4.69
N LEU A 234 -7.48 15.53 -5.31
CA LEU A 234 -7.22 14.35 -6.11
C LEU A 234 -6.89 14.73 -7.56
N GLU A 235 -5.72 14.31 -8.01
CA GLU A 235 -5.33 14.25 -9.41
C GLU A 235 -5.44 12.80 -9.91
N ILE A 236 -5.82 12.60 -11.17
CA ILE A 236 -5.98 11.26 -11.74
C ILE A 236 -5.19 11.18 -13.05
N VAL A 237 -4.35 10.15 -13.16
CA VAL A 237 -3.66 9.76 -14.39
C VAL A 237 -4.13 8.36 -14.78
N ASP A 238 -4.77 8.26 -15.94
CA ASP A 238 -5.23 7.00 -16.50
C ASP A 238 -4.14 6.35 -17.38
N VAL A 239 -3.82 5.08 -17.14
CA VAL A 239 -2.83 4.31 -17.90
C VAL A 239 -3.40 3.00 -18.42
N GLU A 240 -2.79 2.43 -19.47
CA GLU A 240 -3.23 1.18 -20.12
C GLU A 240 -2.78 -0.07 -19.32
N ALA A 241 -3.21 -0.18 -18.08
CA ALA A 241 -2.90 -1.29 -17.18
C ALA A 241 -4.16 -1.90 -16.56
N GLY A 242 -4.02 -3.09 -16.01
CA GLY A 242 -4.99 -3.74 -15.13
C GLY A 242 -4.82 -3.30 -13.68
N HIS A 243 -4.84 -4.31 -12.76
CA HIS A 243 -4.76 -4.06 -11.31
C HIS A 243 -3.35 -3.73 -10.82
N ALA A 244 -2.33 -4.35 -11.41
CA ALA A 244 -0.93 -4.15 -11.00
C ALA A 244 -0.29 -2.98 -11.77
N VAL A 245 -0.87 -1.79 -11.62
CA VAL A 245 -0.60 -0.58 -12.41
C VAL A 245 0.89 -0.24 -12.48
N ASN A 246 1.57 -0.28 -11.33
CA ASN A 246 2.99 0.05 -11.20
C ASN A 246 3.92 -0.98 -11.85
N ILE A 247 3.43 -2.18 -12.15
CA ILE A 247 4.16 -3.23 -12.86
C ILE A 247 3.79 -3.25 -14.34
N GLU A 248 2.48 -3.27 -14.65
CA GLU A 248 1.97 -3.41 -16.02
C GLU A 248 2.24 -2.18 -16.89
N ALA A 249 2.31 -0.99 -16.29
CA ALA A 249 2.61 0.30 -16.95
C ALA A 249 3.70 1.05 -16.17
N ALA A 250 4.83 0.39 -15.91
CA ALA A 250 5.87 0.90 -15.02
C ALA A 250 6.43 2.25 -15.47
N GLN A 251 6.64 2.46 -16.76
CA GLN A 251 7.17 3.72 -17.28
C GLN A 251 6.21 4.88 -17.08
N GLU A 252 4.93 4.71 -17.44
CA GLU A 252 3.89 5.72 -17.29
C GLU A 252 3.61 5.99 -15.80
N PHE A 253 3.60 4.94 -14.98
CA PHE A 253 3.47 5.06 -13.53
C PHE A 253 4.62 5.90 -12.94
N ASN A 254 5.86 5.55 -13.25
CA ASN A 254 7.05 6.25 -12.76
C ASN A 254 7.05 7.72 -13.19
N ALA A 255 6.73 8.01 -14.45
CA ALA A 255 6.64 9.37 -14.97
C ALA A 255 5.58 10.20 -14.25
N ALA A 256 4.38 9.64 -14.04
CA ALA A 256 3.29 10.30 -13.33
C ALA A 256 3.65 10.60 -11.87
N VAL A 257 4.22 9.61 -11.17
CA VAL A 257 4.63 9.75 -9.76
C VAL A 257 5.74 10.78 -9.62
N ARG A 258 6.79 10.72 -10.45
CA ARG A 258 7.91 11.68 -10.41
C ARG A 258 7.42 13.11 -10.63
N THR A 259 6.61 13.34 -11.66
CA THR A 259 6.03 14.67 -11.96
C THR A 259 5.23 15.19 -10.77
N PHE A 260 4.39 14.35 -10.18
CA PHE A 260 3.55 14.71 -9.04
C PHE A 260 4.38 15.01 -7.78
N VAL A 261 5.37 14.15 -7.49
CA VAL A 261 6.25 14.30 -6.33
C VAL A 261 7.08 15.58 -6.42
N CYS A 262 7.74 15.86 -7.55
CA CYS A 262 8.52 17.09 -7.73
C CYS A 262 7.66 18.34 -7.50
N LYS A 263 6.44 18.37 -8.07
CA LYS A 263 5.49 19.49 -7.90
C LYS A 263 5.17 19.79 -6.43
N HIS A 264 5.12 18.76 -5.56
CA HIS A 264 4.70 18.91 -4.18
C HIS A 264 5.86 18.97 -3.18
N ALA A 265 7.00 18.32 -3.46
CA ALA A 265 8.20 18.42 -2.63
C ALA A 265 8.78 19.85 -2.60
N GLU A 266 8.80 20.54 -3.74
CA GLU A 266 9.23 21.95 -3.81
C GLU A 266 8.36 22.87 -2.94
N ARG A 267 7.05 22.63 -2.90
CA ARG A 267 6.12 23.41 -2.07
C ARG A 267 6.31 23.20 -0.57
N ASP A 268 6.73 22.01 -0.17
CA ASP A 268 6.99 21.69 1.24
C ASP A 268 8.26 22.41 1.73
N VAL A 269 9.32 22.42 0.93
CA VAL A 269 10.55 23.17 1.22
C VAL A 269 10.27 24.67 1.38
N LEU A 270 9.44 25.25 0.50
CA LEU A 270 9.04 26.66 0.59
C LEU A 270 8.25 26.98 1.86
N LYS A 271 7.38 26.09 2.32
CA LYS A 271 6.66 26.27 3.60
C LYS A 271 7.59 26.24 4.79
N MET A 272 8.57 25.34 4.80
CA MET A 272 9.55 25.20 5.90
C MET A 272 10.52 26.39 5.98
N THR A 273 10.77 27.10 4.86
CA THR A 273 11.63 28.30 4.83
C THR A 273 10.91 29.58 5.22
N LEU A 274 9.58 29.58 5.25
CA LEU A 274 8.73 30.74 5.57
C LEU A 274 8.09 30.67 6.97
N SER A 275 8.28 29.54 7.68
CA SER A 275 7.82 29.31 9.07
C SER A 275 8.96 29.44 10.06
#